data_604ca0b42724dcf70fad3377fcc17b8d
#
_entry.id   604ca0b42724dcf70fad3377fcc17b8d
#
_cell.length_a   1.000
_cell.length_b   1.000
_cell.length_c   1.000
_cell.angle_alpha   90.00
_cell.angle_beta   90.00
_cell.angle_gamma   90.00
#
_symmetry.space_group_name_H-M   'P 1'
#
loop_
_entity.id
_entity.type
_entity.pdbx_description
1 polymer ?
#
loop_
_entity_poly.entity_id
_entity_poly.type
_entity_poly.pdbx_seq_one_letter_code
_entity_poly.pdbx_strand_id
1 'polypeptide(L)'
;MNTFELEHILQRNISPREIFLGVFALDGLPTRTELRQKNRWFLVCNCCPSTKRGHHWVAVFYNHGSIEFFDSFALSPWAYDVRMTTFLHDTSGAREILFNDVRLQEIDSDACGHYCILFGVARSGGDTFQNIVKELSTLTRDNLVKFIVKTIL
;
A
#
# COMPACT_ATOMS: atom_id res chain seq x y z
N MET A 1 -5.07 -12.74 -5.09
CA MET A 1 -5.96 -11.55 -5.12
C MET A 1 -5.65 -10.75 -6.37
N ASN A 2 -6.65 -10.43 -7.18
CA ASN A 2 -6.49 -9.61 -8.38
C ASN A 2 -6.83 -8.13 -8.10
N THR A 3 -6.56 -7.25 -9.08
CA THR A 3 -6.81 -5.80 -8.98
C THR A 3 -8.24 -5.47 -8.60
N PHE A 4 -9.22 -6.10 -9.25
CA PHE A 4 -10.64 -5.84 -9.03
C PHE A 4 -11.10 -6.22 -7.61
N GLU A 5 -10.69 -7.39 -7.13
CA GLU A 5 -11.01 -7.85 -5.77
C GLU A 5 -10.43 -6.90 -4.71
N LEU A 6 -9.17 -6.50 -4.90
CA LEU A 6 -8.46 -5.61 -3.99
C LEU A 6 -9.13 -4.23 -3.94
N GLU A 7 -9.42 -3.66 -5.11
CA GLU A 7 -10.09 -2.37 -5.23
C GLU A 7 -11.49 -2.37 -4.62
N HIS A 8 -12.27 -3.42 -4.90
CA HIS A 8 -13.63 -3.56 -4.37
C HIS A 8 -13.66 -3.61 -2.83
N ILE A 9 -12.76 -4.37 -2.21
CA ILE A 9 -12.67 -4.46 -0.75
C ILE A 9 -12.27 -3.11 -0.16
N LEU A 10 -11.26 -2.45 -0.73
CA LEU A 10 -10.79 -1.15 -0.24
C LEU A 10 -11.85 -0.06 -0.37
N GLN A 11 -12.56 0.02 -1.50
CA GLN A 11 -13.62 1.00 -1.70
C GLN A 11 -14.77 0.87 -0.70
N ARG A 12 -15.04 -0.34 -0.22
CA ARG A 12 -16.10 -0.58 0.78
C ARG A 12 -15.68 -0.26 2.21
N ASN A 13 -14.40 -0.39 2.52
CA ASN A 13 -13.88 -0.38 3.90
C ASN A 13 -13.08 0.87 4.25
N ILE A 14 -12.67 1.66 3.26
CA ILE A 14 -12.01 2.95 3.53
C ILE A 14 -13.06 4.07 3.51
N SER A 15 -13.16 4.76 4.63
CA SER A 15 -14.00 5.95 4.77
C SER A 15 -13.17 7.08 5.40
N PRO A 16 -13.22 8.30 4.87
CA PRO A 16 -13.99 8.73 3.68
C PRO A 16 -13.39 8.20 2.38
N ARG A 17 -14.24 7.95 1.38
CA ARG A 17 -13.84 7.42 0.07
C ARG A 17 -12.83 8.29 -0.69
N GLU A 18 -12.80 9.57 -0.38
CA GLU A 18 -11.88 10.53 -1.01
C GLU A 18 -10.40 10.24 -0.71
N ILE A 19 -10.10 9.43 0.31
CA ILE A 19 -8.72 9.05 0.64
C ILE A 19 -8.18 7.99 -0.31
N PHE A 20 -9.02 7.02 -0.70
CA PHE A 20 -8.59 5.93 -1.57
C PHE A 20 -8.65 6.34 -3.04
N LEU A 21 -7.50 6.35 -3.70
CA LEU A 21 -7.38 6.75 -5.11
C LEU A 21 -7.61 5.59 -6.07
N GLY A 22 -7.29 4.36 -5.68
CA GLY A 22 -7.42 3.17 -6.53
C GLY A 22 -6.25 2.21 -6.42
N VAL A 23 -6.28 1.21 -7.30
CA VAL A 23 -5.24 0.20 -7.47
C VAL A 23 -4.60 0.37 -8.83
N PHE A 24 -3.28 0.59 -8.87
CA PHE A 24 -2.55 1.00 -10.06
C PHE A 24 -1.47 -0.01 -10.45
N ALA A 25 -1.17 -0.10 -11.75
CA ALA A 25 0.10 -0.62 -12.21
C ALA A 25 1.18 0.46 -12.06
N LEU A 26 2.46 0.07 -12.02
CA LEU A 26 3.57 1.00 -11.82
C LEU A 26 3.66 2.10 -12.90
N ASP A 27 3.28 1.78 -14.13
CA ASP A 27 3.24 2.71 -15.26
C ASP A 27 1.92 3.51 -15.36
N GLY A 28 0.98 3.28 -14.46
CA GLY A 28 -0.32 3.97 -14.39
C GLY A 28 -0.51 4.82 -13.13
N LEU A 29 0.56 5.05 -12.35
CA LEU A 29 0.47 5.87 -11.14
C LEU A 29 0.02 7.30 -11.45
N PRO A 30 -0.77 7.94 -10.58
CA PRO A 30 -1.23 9.30 -10.79
C PRO A 30 -0.06 10.30 -10.80
N THR A 31 -0.20 11.34 -11.61
CA THR A 31 0.82 12.39 -11.73
C THR A 31 0.81 13.32 -10.51
N ARG A 32 1.93 14.02 -10.28
CA ARG A 32 2.01 15.07 -9.26
C ARG A 32 0.91 16.13 -9.44
N THR A 33 0.55 16.47 -10.66
CA THR A 33 -0.50 17.46 -10.94
C THR A 33 -1.86 17.00 -10.46
N GLU A 34 -2.18 15.72 -10.64
CA GLU A 34 -3.45 15.12 -10.14
C GLU A 34 -3.50 15.04 -8.61
N LEU A 35 -2.35 14.90 -7.96
CA LEU A 35 -2.24 14.77 -6.52
C LEU A 35 -2.05 16.10 -5.77
N ARG A 36 -1.65 17.17 -6.47
CA ARG A 36 -1.20 18.44 -5.88
C ARG A 36 -2.16 19.09 -4.90
N GLN A 37 -3.47 18.91 -5.09
CA GLN A 37 -4.50 19.50 -4.24
C GLN A 37 -4.99 18.57 -3.14
N LYS A 38 -4.45 17.35 -3.05
CA LYS A 38 -4.87 16.34 -2.10
C LYS A 38 -3.92 16.32 -0.90
N ASN A 39 -4.41 16.69 0.26
CA ASN A 39 -3.63 16.71 1.50
C ASN A 39 -3.47 15.32 2.13
N ARG A 40 -4.33 14.38 1.77
CA ARG A 40 -4.33 13.02 2.29
C ARG A 40 -4.89 12.06 1.25
N TRP A 41 -4.19 10.94 1.00
CA TRP A 41 -4.66 9.90 0.09
C TRP A 41 -3.93 8.58 0.32
N PHE A 42 -4.54 7.52 -0.19
CA PHE A 42 -4.05 6.15 -0.14
C PHE A 42 -4.20 5.50 -1.52
N LEU A 43 -3.22 4.74 -1.92
CA LEU A 43 -3.29 3.89 -3.10
C LEU A 43 -2.57 2.56 -2.89
N VAL A 44 -2.92 1.57 -3.70
CA VAL A 44 -2.17 0.32 -3.84
C VAL A 44 -1.55 0.26 -5.23
N CYS A 45 -0.30 -0.15 -5.29
CA CYS A 45 0.46 -0.25 -6.53
C CYS A 45 0.97 -1.67 -6.74
N ASN A 46 0.84 -2.18 -7.96
CA ASN A 46 1.61 -3.33 -8.41
C ASN A 46 3.04 -2.89 -8.74
N CYS A 47 4.04 -3.61 -8.26
CA CYS A 47 5.45 -3.28 -8.51
C CYS A 47 5.90 -3.47 -9.96
N CYS A 48 5.03 -4.02 -10.81
CA CYS A 48 5.30 -4.22 -12.23
C CYS A 48 4.46 -3.28 -13.09
N PRO A 49 4.97 -2.88 -14.28
CA PRO A 49 4.18 -2.17 -15.27
C PRO A 49 3.06 -3.05 -15.83
N SER A 50 2.02 -2.43 -16.40
CA SER A 50 0.82 -3.07 -16.94
C SER A 50 1.11 -4.14 -18.01
N THR A 51 2.27 -4.04 -18.69
CA THR A 51 2.73 -4.99 -19.72
C THR A 51 3.30 -6.28 -19.16
N LYS A 52 3.51 -6.36 -17.84
CA LYS A 52 4.01 -7.56 -17.16
C LYS A 52 2.95 -8.14 -16.25
N ARG A 53 2.99 -9.47 -16.06
CA ARG A 53 2.18 -10.11 -15.04
C ARG A 53 2.57 -9.55 -13.66
N GLY A 54 1.60 -9.01 -12.93
CA GLY A 54 1.84 -8.45 -11.61
C GLY A 54 2.30 -9.52 -10.63
N HIS A 55 3.33 -9.22 -9.87
CA HIS A 55 3.93 -10.18 -8.93
C HIS A 55 3.77 -9.78 -7.47
N HIS A 56 3.62 -8.49 -7.18
CA HIS A 56 3.61 -8.02 -5.80
C HIS A 56 2.86 -6.70 -5.66
N TRP A 57 2.08 -6.59 -4.58
CA TRP A 57 1.33 -5.40 -4.19
C TRP A 57 2.02 -4.69 -3.04
N VAL A 58 2.17 -3.37 -3.17
CA VAL A 58 2.63 -2.45 -2.13
C VAL A 58 1.60 -1.35 -1.93
N ALA A 59 1.62 -0.70 -0.77
CA ALA A 59 0.72 0.38 -0.45
C ALA A 59 1.47 1.70 -0.23
N VAL A 60 0.87 2.79 -0.65
CA VAL A 60 1.40 4.15 -0.44
C VAL A 60 0.34 5.01 0.23
N PHE A 61 0.70 5.63 1.33
CA PHE A 61 -0.14 6.57 2.06
C PHE A 61 0.54 7.93 2.14
N TYR A 62 -0.19 8.97 1.79
CA TYR A 62 0.27 10.35 1.88
C TYR A 62 -0.59 11.12 2.88
N ASN A 63 0.06 11.89 3.73
CA ASN A 63 -0.59 12.71 4.73
C ASN A 63 0.19 14.00 4.96
N HIS A 64 -0.33 15.13 4.45
CA HIS A 64 0.21 16.48 4.67
C HIS A 64 1.73 16.60 4.43
N GLY A 65 2.24 16.04 3.36
CA GLY A 65 3.66 16.11 2.99
C GLY A 65 4.53 14.96 3.51
N SER A 66 3.99 14.08 4.35
CA SER A 66 4.62 12.82 4.73
C SER A 66 4.17 11.72 3.80
N ILE A 67 5.09 10.89 3.32
CA ILE A 67 4.78 9.74 2.48
C ILE A 67 5.25 8.46 3.15
N GLU A 68 4.39 7.46 3.13
CA GLU A 68 4.61 6.15 3.72
C GLU A 68 4.52 5.09 2.63
N PHE A 69 5.53 4.24 2.56
CA PHE A 69 5.60 3.10 1.65
C PHE A 69 5.53 1.81 2.48
N PHE A 70 4.50 1.02 2.26
CA PHE A 70 4.28 -0.22 2.98
C PHE A 70 4.47 -1.43 2.05
N ASP A 71 5.36 -2.33 2.45
CA ASP A 71 5.64 -3.58 1.78
C ASP A 71 5.66 -4.74 2.79
N SER A 72 4.82 -5.74 2.59
CA SER A 72 4.74 -6.92 3.46
C SER A 72 6.02 -7.76 3.48
N PHE A 73 6.88 -7.66 2.45
CA PHE A 73 8.23 -8.25 2.45
C PHE A 73 9.31 -7.36 3.08
N ALA A 74 8.97 -6.14 3.46
CA ALA A 74 9.90 -5.14 4.00
C ALA A 74 11.04 -4.78 3.06
N LEU A 75 10.83 -4.85 1.75
CA LEU A 75 11.79 -4.31 0.80
C LEU A 75 11.65 -2.79 0.74
N SER A 76 12.78 -2.10 0.69
CA SER A 76 12.78 -0.65 0.54
C SER A 76 12.26 -0.25 -0.85
N PRO A 77 11.68 0.96 -1.02
CA PRO A 77 11.22 1.40 -2.33
C PRO A 77 12.31 1.44 -3.40
N TRP A 78 13.58 1.53 -3.01
CA TRP A 78 14.74 1.48 -3.92
C TRP A 78 15.06 0.08 -4.45
N ALA A 79 14.47 -0.97 -3.88
CA ALA A 79 14.60 -2.34 -4.40
C ALA A 79 13.77 -2.58 -5.67
N TYR A 80 12.89 -1.65 -6.01
CA TYR A 80 11.98 -1.72 -7.15
C TYR A 80 12.45 -0.90 -8.34
N ASP A 81 11.67 -0.88 -9.41
CA ASP A 81 11.92 -0.05 -10.59
C ASP A 81 11.99 1.44 -10.20
N VAL A 82 12.87 2.19 -10.84
CA VAL A 82 13.11 3.62 -10.57
C VAL A 82 11.83 4.47 -10.63
N ARG A 83 10.82 4.07 -11.39
CA ARG A 83 9.52 4.75 -11.44
C ARG A 83 8.83 4.82 -10.08
N MET A 84 9.03 3.81 -9.22
CA MET A 84 8.50 3.83 -7.85
C MET A 84 9.13 4.96 -7.04
N THR A 85 10.44 5.02 -6.99
CA THR A 85 11.14 6.07 -6.22
C THR A 85 10.93 7.45 -6.80
N THR A 86 10.88 7.59 -8.12
CA THR A 86 10.54 8.85 -8.79
C THR A 86 9.15 9.33 -8.37
N PHE A 87 8.15 8.45 -8.41
CA PHE A 87 6.80 8.78 -7.97
C PHE A 87 6.76 9.25 -6.51
N LEU A 88 7.43 8.52 -5.61
CA LEU A 88 7.45 8.86 -4.18
C LEU A 88 8.14 10.22 -3.93
N HIS A 89 9.27 10.49 -4.58
CA HIS A 89 9.99 11.76 -4.45
C HIS A 89 9.23 12.94 -5.06
N ASP A 90 8.67 12.77 -6.24
CA ASP A 90 7.87 13.81 -6.90
C ASP A 90 6.65 14.20 -6.06
N THR A 91 6.06 13.24 -5.38
CA THR A 91 4.88 13.44 -4.55
C THR A 91 5.23 14.06 -3.19
N SER A 92 6.30 13.59 -2.53
CA SER A 92 6.71 14.07 -1.20
C SER A 92 7.45 15.41 -1.24
N GLY A 93 7.84 15.89 -2.42
CA GLY A 93 8.69 17.08 -2.54
C GLY A 93 10.08 16.88 -1.93
N ALA A 94 10.67 15.71 -2.13
CA ALA A 94 11.97 15.28 -1.61
C ALA A 94 12.06 15.18 -0.07
N ARG A 95 10.94 15.06 0.63
CA ARG A 95 10.91 14.74 2.05
C ARG A 95 11.23 13.26 2.28
N GLU A 96 11.48 12.92 3.53
CA GLU A 96 11.74 11.55 3.95
C GLU A 96 10.57 10.62 3.59
N ILE A 97 10.89 9.45 3.04
CA ILE A 97 9.95 8.38 2.78
C ILE A 97 10.02 7.40 3.93
N LEU A 98 8.94 7.27 4.69
CA LEU A 98 8.83 6.27 5.75
C LEU A 98 8.48 4.91 5.14
N PHE A 99 9.21 3.86 5.48
CA PHE A 99 8.91 2.49 5.06
C PHE A 99 9.20 1.47 6.17
N ASN A 100 8.55 0.31 6.13
CA ASN A 100 8.77 -0.74 7.12
C ASN A 100 10.01 -1.58 6.79
N ASP A 101 10.72 -1.97 7.84
CA ASP A 101 11.92 -2.83 7.79
C ASP A 101 11.68 -4.21 8.42
N VAL A 102 10.45 -4.47 8.88
CA VAL A 102 10.03 -5.76 9.43
C VAL A 102 9.22 -6.52 8.40
N ARG A 103 9.73 -7.70 8.00
CA ARG A 103 8.99 -8.61 7.11
C ARG A 103 7.80 -9.22 7.83
N LEU A 104 6.63 -9.11 7.21
CA LEU A 104 5.34 -9.58 7.72
C LEU A 104 4.84 -10.83 7.00
N GLN A 105 5.09 -10.91 5.70
CA GLN A 105 4.61 -11.98 4.82
C GLN A 105 5.61 -13.14 4.73
N GLU A 106 5.11 -14.37 4.67
CA GLU A 106 5.91 -15.57 4.38
C GLU A 106 6.44 -15.52 2.93
N ILE A 107 7.65 -16.07 2.69
CA ILE A 107 8.36 -15.93 1.40
C ILE A 107 7.55 -16.47 0.23
N ASP A 108 6.93 -17.64 0.40
CA ASP A 108 6.21 -18.36 -0.67
C ASP A 108 4.69 -18.06 -0.67
N SER A 109 4.29 -16.95 -0.08
CA SER A 109 2.89 -16.57 0.09
C SER A 109 2.44 -15.54 -0.94
N ASP A 110 1.15 -15.56 -1.25
CA ASP A 110 0.45 -14.60 -2.12
C ASP A 110 -0.41 -13.58 -1.33
N ALA A 111 -0.08 -13.35 -0.05
CA ALA A 111 -0.86 -12.52 0.87
C ALA A 111 -0.61 -11.01 0.73
N CYS A 112 0.29 -10.54 -0.13
CA CYS A 112 0.66 -9.12 -0.24
C CYS A 112 -0.54 -8.18 -0.37
N GLY A 113 -1.51 -8.50 -1.22
CA GLY A 113 -2.73 -7.71 -1.37
C GLY A 113 -3.57 -7.65 -0.09
N HIS A 114 -3.62 -8.74 0.69
CA HIS A 114 -4.33 -8.78 1.97
C HIS A 114 -3.67 -7.88 3.01
N TYR A 115 -2.33 -7.86 3.06
CA TYR A 115 -1.57 -6.93 3.92
C TYR A 115 -1.81 -5.47 3.50
N CYS A 116 -1.84 -5.16 2.21
CA CYS A 116 -2.17 -3.81 1.72
C CYS A 116 -3.58 -3.37 2.15
N ILE A 117 -4.56 -4.28 2.15
CA ILE A 117 -5.93 -4.00 2.62
C ILE A 117 -5.92 -3.65 4.10
N LEU A 118 -5.33 -4.50 4.95
CA LEU A 118 -5.28 -4.25 6.39
C LEU A 118 -4.57 -2.94 6.72
N PHE A 119 -3.43 -2.69 6.06
CA PHE A 119 -2.70 -1.42 6.19
C PHE A 119 -3.60 -0.23 5.82
N GLY A 120 -4.21 -0.25 4.64
CA GLY A 120 -5.04 0.85 4.13
C GLY A 120 -6.24 1.14 5.02
N VAL A 121 -6.94 0.11 5.49
CA VAL A 121 -8.11 0.25 6.37
C VAL A 121 -7.69 0.83 7.72
N ALA A 122 -6.67 0.28 8.37
CA ALA A 122 -6.19 0.77 9.66
C ALA A 122 -5.63 2.20 9.56
N ARG A 123 -4.84 2.48 8.52
CA ARG A 123 -4.24 3.81 8.32
C ARG A 123 -5.30 4.88 8.02
N SER A 124 -6.30 4.54 7.24
CA SER A 124 -7.45 5.43 6.96
C SER A 124 -8.30 5.67 8.21
N GLY A 125 -8.37 4.68 9.10
CA GLY A 125 -9.04 4.78 10.40
C GLY A 125 -8.30 5.64 11.44
N GLY A 126 -7.05 6.04 11.16
CA GLY A 126 -6.29 6.93 12.02
C GLY A 126 -5.11 6.28 12.76
N ASP A 127 -4.90 4.97 12.63
CA ASP A 127 -3.75 4.30 13.21
C ASP A 127 -2.44 4.82 12.63
N THR A 128 -1.38 4.80 13.43
CA THR A 128 -0.04 5.20 12.97
C THR A 128 0.63 4.08 12.18
N PHE A 129 1.52 4.44 11.26
CA PHE A 129 2.32 3.48 10.49
C PHE A 129 3.03 2.48 11.40
N GLN A 130 3.69 2.97 12.46
CA GLN A 130 4.45 2.13 13.39
C GLN A 130 3.56 1.15 14.17
N ASN A 131 2.37 1.59 14.62
CA ASN A 131 1.43 0.73 15.31
C ASN A 131 0.93 -0.38 14.39
N ILE A 132 0.57 -0.05 13.15
CA ILE A 132 0.09 -1.03 12.17
C ILE A 132 1.16 -2.09 11.91
N VAL A 133 2.41 -1.68 11.62
CA VAL A 133 3.51 -2.62 11.39
C VAL A 133 3.73 -3.50 12.60
N LYS A 134 3.71 -2.93 13.82
CA LYS A 134 3.84 -3.68 15.07
C LYS A 134 2.71 -4.71 15.24
N GLU A 135 1.47 -4.31 15.04
CA GLU A 135 0.31 -5.21 15.17
C GLU A 135 0.34 -6.33 14.13
N LEU A 136 0.60 -5.99 12.86
CA LEU A 136 0.72 -6.98 11.80
C LEU A 136 1.87 -7.96 12.04
N SER A 137 2.96 -7.53 12.68
CA SER A 137 4.08 -8.41 13.03
C SER A 137 3.73 -9.45 14.11
N THR A 138 2.65 -9.25 14.85
CA THR A 138 2.13 -10.24 15.82
C THR A 138 1.27 -11.30 15.16
N LEU A 139 0.77 -11.05 13.94
CA LEU A 139 0.01 -12.01 13.16
C LEU A 139 1.00 -13.01 12.53
N THR A 140 1.26 -14.10 13.21
CA THR A 140 2.34 -15.04 12.89
C THR A 140 2.12 -15.89 11.64
N ARG A 141 0.98 -15.76 10.95
CA ARG A 141 0.62 -16.58 9.78
C ARG A 141 -0.22 -15.80 8.76
N ASP A 142 0.18 -15.87 7.51
CA ASP A 142 -0.53 -15.26 6.38
C ASP A 142 -1.98 -15.77 6.25
N ASN A 143 -2.25 -16.99 6.66
CA ASN A 143 -3.61 -17.53 6.68
C ASN A 143 -4.55 -16.76 7.62
N LEU A 144 -4.03 -16.21 8.72
CA LEU A 144 -4.82 -15.36 9.63
C LEU A 144 -5.15 -14.03 8.95
N VAL A 145 -4.19 -13.42 8.28
CA VAL A 145 -4.37 -12.19 7.50
C VAL A 145 -5.42 -12.38 6.40
N LYS A 146 -5.32 -13.47 5.64
CA LYS A 146 -6.30 -13.85 4.61
C LYS A 146 -7.69 -14.06 5.20
N PHE A 147 -7.77 -14.73 6.36
CA PHE A 147 -9.02 -14.97 7.06
C PHE A 147 -9.68 -13.67 7.52
N ILE A 148 -8.92 -12.75 8.13
CA ILE A 148 -9.44 -11.45 8.58
C ILE A 148 -10.03 -10.67 7.40
N VAL A 149 -9.29 -10.53 6.32
CA VAL A 149 -9.76 -9.80 5.13
C VAL A 149 -11.01 -10.43 4.55
N LYS A 150 -11.05 -11.75 4.44
CA LYS A 150 -12.20 -12.47 3.86
C LYS A 150 -13.46 -12.46 4.73
N THR A 151 -13.32 -12.38 6.04
CA THR A 151 -14.42 -12.60 7.00
C THR A 151 -14.93 -11.29 7.60
N ILE A 152 -14.05 -10.30 7.77
CA ILE A 152 -14.36 -9.07 8.51
C ILE A 152 -14.54 -7.88 7.57
N LEU A 153 -13.87 -7.88 6.43
CA LEU A 153 -13.92 -6.84 5.41
C LEU A 153 -14.65 -7.30 4.15
#